data_7bbc64646e60780e589b8a0a203c5f91
#
_entry.id   7bbc64646e60780e589b8a0a203c5f91
#
_cell.length_a   1.000
_cell.length_b   1.000
_cell.length_c   1.000
_cell.angle_alpha   90.00
_cell.angle_beta   90.00
_cell.angle_gamma   90.00
#
_symmetry.space_group_name_H-M   'P 1'
#
loop_
_entity.id
_entity.type
_entity.pdbx_description
1 polymer ?
#
loop_
_entity_poly.entity_id
_entity_poly.type
_entity_poly.pdbx_seq_one_letter_code
_entity_poly.pdbx_strand_id
1 'polypeptide(L)' 'MAKTKQPELGDRILHKEPYFHRENEGVVIELLGMQFVYRTDKGEERFCLFREDWRKV' A
#
# COMPACT_ATOMS: atom_id res chain seq x y z
N MET A 1 -6.73 -19.33 11.24
CA MET A 1 -7.18 -17.95 11.10
C MET A 1 -6.22 -17.16 10.23
N ALA A 2 -6.73 -16.56 9.16
CA ALA A 2 -5.87 -15.81 8.25
C ALA A 2 -5.51 -14.46 8.88
N LYS A 3 -4.23 -14.13 8.85
CA LYS A 3 -3.78 -12.82 9.29
C LYS A 3 -3.86 -11.85 8.13
N THR A 4 -4.31 -10.63 8.40
CA THR A 4 -4.26 -9.59 7.40
C THR A 4 -2.80 -9.27 7.10
N LYS A 5 -2.45 -9.28 5.83
CA LYS A 5 -1.11 -8.97 5.37
C LYS A 5 -0.79 -7.51 5.68
N GLN A 6 0.42 -7.26 6.12
CA GLN A 6 0.83 -5.94 6.57
C GLN A 6 2.25 -5.64 6.09
N PRO A 7 2.47 -4.44 5.55
CA PRO A 7 3.82 -4.06 5.12
C PRO A 7 4.61 -3.49 6.28
N GLU A 8 5.89 -3.22 6.03
CA GLU A 8 6.76 -2.53 6.97
C GLU A 8 7.17 -1.19 6.37
N LEU A 9 7.53 -0.26 7.23
CA LEU A 9 8.05 1.03 6.78
C LEU A 9 9.26 0.79 5.88
N GLY A 10 9.28 1.51 4.74
CA GLY A 10 10.36 1.37 3.79
C GLY A 10 10.16 0.29 2.74
N ASP A 11 9.13 -0.54 2.91
CA ASP A 11 8.83 -1.56 1.90
C ASP A 11 8.38 -0.92 0.61
N ARG A 12 8.83 -1.48 -0.51
CA ARG A 12 8.31 -1.08 -1.81
C ARG A 12 7.16 -1.99 -2.16
N ILE A 13 6.03 -1.38 -2.51
CA ILE A 13 4.80 -2.14 -2.76
C ILE A 13 4.15 -1.71 -4.07
N LEU A 14 3.32 -2.60 -4.58
CA LEU A 14 2.46 -2.32 -5.71
C LEU A 14 1.02 -2.43 -5.22
N HIS A 15 0.24 -1.36 -5.40
CA HIS A 15 -1.15 -1.28 -4.94
C HIS A 15 -2.08 -1.20 -6.15
N LYS A 16 -3.05 -2.07 -6.20
CA LYS A 16 -4.06 -2.06 -7.24
C LYS A 16 -5.32 -1.41 -6.68
N GLU A 17 -5.63 -0.20 -7.16
CA GLU A 17 -6.76 0.55 -6.64
C GLU A 17 -8.07 -0.09 -7.10
N PRO A 18 -8.99 -0.36 -6.16
CA PRO A 18 -10.19 -1.14 -6.47
C PRO A 18 -11.18 -0.44 -7.42
N TYR A 19 -11.26 0.88 -7.37
CA TYR A 19 -12.28 1.58 -8.15
C TYR A 19 -11.78 2.13 -9.47
N PHE A 20 -10.48 2.33 -9.59
CA PHE A 20 -9.91 3.01 -10.76
C PHE A 20 -9.13 2.08 -11.65
N HIS A 21 -9.02 0.81 -11.28
CA HIS A 21 -8.25 -0.19 -12.03
C HIS A 21 -6.84 0.32 -12.33
N ARG A 22 -6.28 1.04 -11.36
CA ARG A 22 -4.99 1.67 -11.51
C ARG A 22 -3.99 1.00 -10.57
N GLU A 23 -2.77 0.81 -11.04
CA GLU A 23 -1.71 0.26 -10.22
C GLU A 23 -0.74 1.38 -9.87
N ASN A 24 -0.42 1.48 -8.58
CA ASN A 24 0.53 2.45 -8.08
C ASN A 24 1.66 1.72 -7.39
N GLU A 25 2.88 2.14 -7.66
CA GLU A 25 4.04 1.58 -7.00
C GLU A 25 4.68 2.66 -6.16
N GLY A 26 5.09 2.31 -4.94
CA GLY A 26 5.70 3.29 -4.07
C GLY A 26 6.28 2.66 -2.82
N VAL A 27 6.73 3.52 -1.91
CA VAL A 27 7.41 3.11 -0.68
C VAL A 27 6.53 3.46 0.52
N VAL A 28 6.37 2.50 1.43
CA VAL A 28 5.55 2.69 2.62
C VAL A 28 6.24 3.68 3.55
N ILE A 29 5.52 4.73 3.92
CA ILE A 29 6.06 5.80 4.75
C ILE A 29 5.38 5.91 6.10
N GLU A 30 4.22 5.27 6.29
CA GLU A 30 3.51 5.35 7.55
C GLU A 30 2.58 4.15 7.69
N LEU A 31 2.49 3.62 8.92
CA LEU A 31 1.55 2.53 9.22
C LEU A 31 0.49 3.08 10.16
N LEU A 32 -0.78 2.89 9.80
CA LEU A 32 -1.91 3.28 10.62
C LEU A 32 -2.63 2.00 11.08
N GLY A 33 -3.72 2.16 11.81
CA GLY A 33 -4.38 1.01 12.41
C GLY A 33 -4.78 -0.08 11.44
N MET A 34 -5.48 0.31 10.36
CA MET A 34 -5.99 -0.65 9.39
C MET A 34 -5.52 -0.36 7.97
N GLN A 35 -4.61 0.57 7.81
CA GLN A 35 -4.15 1.00 6.50
C GLN A 35 -2.72 1.49 6.59
N PHE A 36 -2.12 1.73 5.44
CA PHE A 36 -0.81 2.33 5.40
C PHE A 36 -0.79 3.41 4.34
N VAL A 37 0.19 4.31 4.49
CA VAL A 37 0.42 5.38 3.52
C VAL A 37 1.70 5.05 2.78
N TYR A 38 1.67 5.20 1.47
CA TYR A 38 2.87 5.01 0.66
C TYR A 38 3.05 6.22 -0.26
N ARG A 39 4.30 6.50 -0.58
CA ARG A 39 4.62 7.59 -1.50
C ARG A 39 4.95 6.98 -2.84
N THR A 40 4.22 7.39 -3.88
CA THR A 40 4.44 6.87 -5.22
C THR A 40 5.72 7.43 -5.81
N ASP A 41 6.16 6.83 -6.92
CA ASP A 41 7.35 7.31 -7.61
C ASP A 41 7.19 8.71 -8.16
N LYS A 42 5.94 9.18 -8.27
CA LYS A 42 5.65 10.56 -8.71
C LYS A 42 5.62 11.53 -7.54
N GLY A 43 5.85 11.06 -6.32
CA GLY A 43 5.86 11.90 -5.14
C GLY A 43 4.51 12.13 -4.50
N GLU A 44 3.48 11.40 -4.93
CA GLU A 44 2.15 11.50 -4.34
C GLU A 44 2.02 10.53 -3.17
N GLU A 45 1.29 10.95 -2.14
CA GLU A 45 1.02 10.09 -1.00
C GLU A 45 -0.38 9.50 -1.16
N ARG A 46 -0.48 8.19 -0.96
CA ARG A 46 -1.73 7.47 -1.12
C ARG A 46 -1.94 6.52 0.03
N PHE A 47 -3.21 6.17 0.26
CA PHE A 47 -3.60 5.24 1.30
C PHE A 47 -3.93 3.88 0.71
N CYS A 48 -3.64 2.84 1.47
CA CYS A 48 -4.02 1.48 1.09
C CYS A 48 -4.42 0.73 2.35
N LEU A 49 -5.63 0.18 2.37
CA LEU A 49 -6.04 -0.66 3.47
C LEU A 49 -5.25 -1.96 3.43
N PHE A 50 -4.93 -2.51 4.61
CA PHE A 50 -4.17 -3.76 4.65
C PHE A 50 -4.85 -4.88 3.87
N ARG A 51 -6.16 -4.86 3.79
CA ARG A 51 -6.94 -5.91 3.13
C ARG A 51 -7.16 -5.67 1.63
N GLU A 52 -6.69 -4.54 1.11
CA GLU A 52 -6.81 -4.27 -0.32
C GLU A 52 -5.78 -5.06 -1.10
N ASP A 53 -5.88 -4.97 -2.41
CA ASP A 53 -5.00 -5.72 -3.31
C ASP A 53 -3.66 -5.01 -3.45
N TRP A 54 -2.68 -5.46 -2.71
CA TRP A 54 -1.32 -4.93 -2.77
C TRP A 54 -0.33 -6.05 -2.50
N ARG A 55 0.90 -5.84 -2.92
CA ARG A 55 1.96 -6.82 -2.69
C ARG A 55 3.30 -6.11 -2.63
N LYS A 56 4.27 -6.79 -2.00
CA LYS A 56 5.64 -6.29 -2.00
C LYS A 56 6.28 -6.57 -3.35
N VAL A 57 7.12 -5.67 -3.80
CA VAL A 57 7.85 -5.82 -5.06
C VAL A 57 9.32 -5.98 -4.82
#